data_11eaeabd0b54bdcd22ee2777bcd64746
#
_entry.id   11eaeabd0b54bdcd22ee2777bcd64746
#
_cell.length_a   1.000
_cell.length_b   1.000
_cell.length_c   1.000
_cell.angle_alpha   90.00
_cell.angle_beta   90.00
_cell.angle_gamma   90.00
#
_symmetry.space_group_name_H-M   'P 1'
#
loop_
_entity.id
_entity.type
_entity.pdbx_description
1 polymer ?
#
loop_
_entity_poly.entity_id
_entity_poly.type
_entity_poly.pdbx_seq_one_letter_code
_entity_poly.pdbx_strand_id
1 'polypeptide(L)'
;WMRMLTLVFGATAFATAATLASFFAGLALGSLWLGRVADRSRNPLALYALKEAGVGVFAFLMPVLLAGLTPLYVAVSRGLDLGFYPLTLVRFVLSFLVLLLPTTLMGGTLPVIVRFFVNRRDAVGWDVGRLYAMNTFGAVVGTMAAGFFLILFLGVKEAAWLAGAVNLVVAGVVFALSRVAKGAGETTEGSAEGLPPASAEGAYPEIEPGLARLALWAVGLSGVCALALEVLWTRALVYYLDNSTHAFTTMLTAFLLGIALGSALIARFIDGRRALVAWFGVIEVLIGVCALLAIPLLGSSAPVMERLVDVAPTPMLHWRWTGLRFLTSLTGMLVPTILMGMTVPVVVKIYARQLDRLGTALGHVYSVN
;
A
#
# COMPACT_ATOMS: atom_id res chain seq x y z
N TRP A 1 9.05 -10.89 -1.82
CA TRP A 1 8.19 -12.04 -2.16
C TRP A 1 7.85 -12.06 -3.66
N MET A 2 7.50 -10.93 -4.26
CA MET A 2 7.27 -10.82 -5.72
C MET A 2 8.42 -11.46 -6.53
N ARG A 3 9.68 -11.07 -6.24
CA ARG A 3 10.86 -11.61 -6.93
C ARG A 3 11.00 -13.13 -6.73
N MET A 4 10.72 -13.64 -5.52
CA MET A 4 10.75 -15.08 -5.24
C MET A 4 9.70 -15.85 -6.03
N LEU A 5 8.47 -15.34 -6.10
CA LEU A 5 7.39 -15.95 -6.89
C LEU A 5 7.67 -15.91 -8.40
N THR A 6 8.32 -14.85 -8.87
CA THR A 6 8.78 -14.76 -10.26
C THR A 6 9.79 -15.88 -10.61
N LEU A 7 10.62 -16.29 -9.66
CA LEU A 7 11.55 -17.42 -9.86
C LEU A 7 10.83 -18.77 -9.97
N VAL A 8 9.66 -18.91 -9.34
CA VAL A 8 8.84 -20.15 -9.40
C VAL A 8 7.94 -20.17 -10.65
N PHE A 9 7.26 -19.09 -10.94
CA PHE A 9 6.20 -19.02 -11.96
C PHE A 9 6.65 -18.38 -13.29
N GLY A 10 7.86 -17.84 -13.33
CA GLY A 10 8.39 -17.10 -14.47
C GLY A 10 8.04 -15.61 -14.45
N ALA A 11 8.73 -14.84 -15.31
CA ALA A 11 8.63 -13.38 -15.41
C ALA A 11 7.57 -12.92 -16.44
N THR A 12 6.45 -13.63 -16.56
CA THR A 12 5.37 -13.24 -17.49
C THR A 12 4.45 -12.20 -16.84
N ALA A 13 3.80 -11.37 -17.66
CA ALA A 13 2.81 -10.40 -17.18
C ALA A 13 1.68 -11.06 -16.39
N PHE A 14 1.25 -12.23 -16.83
CA PHE A 14 0.18 -12.98 -16.18
C PHE A 14 0.59 -13.52 -14.81
N ALA A 15 1.84 -14.01 -14.67
CA ALA A 15 2.36 -14.43 -13.37
C ALA A 15 2.49 -13.24 -12.41
N THR A 16 2.94 -12.10 -12.92
CA THR A 16 3.02 -10.84 -12.15
C THR A 16 1.64 -10.38 -11.71
N ALA A 17 0.67 -10.32 -12.62
CA ALA A 17 -0.71 -9.92 -12.30
C ALA A 17 -1.36 -10.89 -11.30
N ALA A 18 -1.16 -12.21 -11.44
CA ALA A 18 -1.67 -13.21 -10.49
C ALA A 18 -1.08 -13.01 -9.08
N THR A 19 0.20 -12.72 -8.98
CA THR A 19 0.87 -12.45 -7.69
C THR A 19 0.37 -11.16 -7.06
N LEU A 20 0.23 -10.08 -7.85
CA LEU A 20 -0.30 -8.80 -7.37
C LEU A 20 -1.75 -8.94 -6.92
N ALA A 21 -2.61 -9.60 -7.71
CA ALA A 21 -3.99 -9.85 -7.33
C ALA A 21 -4.10 -10.64 -6.02
N SER A 22 -3.25 -11.66 -5.83
CA SER A 22 -3.17 -12.44 -4.59
C SER A 22 -2.75 -11.57 -3.39
N PHE A 23 -1.78 -10.70 -3.60
CA PHE A 23 -1.29 -9.77 -2.59
C PHE A 23 -2.36 -8.78 -2.16
N PHE A 24 -3.01 -8.11 -3.11
CA PHE A 24 -4.08 -7.15 -2.82
C PHE A 24 -5.33 -7.81 -2.23
N ALA A 25 -5.70 -9.01 -2.66
CA ALA A 25 -6.79 -9.76 -2.06
C ALA A 25 -6.55 -10.05 -0.57
N GLY A 26 -5.32 -10.42 -0.21
CA GLY A 26 -4.94 -10.59 1.20
C GLY A 26 -4.99 -9.28 1.98
N LEU A 27 -4.48 -8.17 1.41
CA LEU A 27 -4.59 -6.83 2.04
C LEU A 27 -6.05 -6.43 2.26
N ALA A 28 -6.93 -6.66 1.28
CA ALA A 28 -8.35 -6.37 1.38
C ALA A 28 -9.02 -7.18 2.50
N LEU A 29 -8.78 -8.48 2.55
CA LEU A 29 -9.28 -9.35 3.63
C LEU A 29 -8.76 -8.91 5.00
N GLY A 30 -7.47 -8.59 5.09
CA GLY A 30 -6.83 -8.14 6.31
C GLY A 30 -7.40 -6.82 6.83
N SER A 31 -7.59 -5.85 5.96
CA SER A 31 -8.16 -4.56 6.34
C SER A 31 -9.61 -4.69 6.82
N LEU A 32 -10.42 -5.54 6.16
CA LEU A 32 -11.80 -5.83 6.58
C LEU A 32 -11.87 -6.53 7.94
N TRP A 33 -11.09 -7.57 8.10
CA TRP A 33 -11.16 -8.39 9.31
C TRP A 33 -10.49 -7.70 10.49
N LEU A 34 -9.23 -7.28 10.35
CA LEU A 34 -8.49 -6.63 11.41
C LEU A 34 -9.01 -5.24 11.75
N GLY A 35 -9.68 -4.54 10.82
CA GLY A 35 -10.41 -3.31 11.12
C GLY A 35 -11.51 -3.53 12.16
N ARG A 36 -12.32 -4.59 12.00
CA ARG A 36 -13.35 -4.96 12.98
C ARG A 36 -12.76 -5.45 14.32
N VAL A 37 -11.65 -6.18 14.25
CA VAL A 37 -10.94 -6.65 15.45
C VAL A 37 -10.34 -5.46 16.20
N ALA A 38 -9.77 -4.48 15.49
CA ALA A 38 -9.20 -3.27 16.08
C ALA A 38 -10.24 -2.45 16.87
N ASP A 39 -11.45 -2.29 16.31
CA ASP A 39 -12.53 -1.55 16.98
C ASP A 39 -13.00 -2.23 18.29
N ARG A 40 -12.90 -3.56 18.36
CA ARG A 40 -13.28 -4.36 19.53
C ARG A 40 -12.12 -4.57 20.49
N SER A 41 -10.89 -4.23 20.09
CA SER A 41 -9.69 -4.48 20.88
C SER A 41 -9.58 -3.48 22.02
N ARG A 42 -9.34 -3.99 23.25
CA ARG A 42 -8.99 -3.17 24.42
C ARG A 42 -7.56 -2.62 24.34
N ASN A 43 -6.69 -3.23 23.53
CA ASN A 43 -5.31 -2.80 23.37
C ASN A 43 -4.90 -2.90 21.88
N PRO A 44 -5.20 -1.87 21.06
CA PRO A 44 -4.83 -1.86 19.66
C PRO A 44 -3.31 -1.94 19.41
N LEU A 45 -2.47 -1.41 20.32
CA LEU A 45 -1.02 -1.51 20.22
C LEU A 45 -0.52 -2.95 20.35
N ALA A 46 -1.08 -3.72 21.29
CA ALA A 46 -0.73 -5.14 21.41
C ALA A 46 -1.17 -5.94 20.18
N LEU A 47 -2.33 -5.61 19.60
CA LEU A 47 -2.79 -6.19 18.35
C LEU A 47 -1.83 -5.84 17.19
N TYR A 48 -1.37 -4.59 17.14
CA TYR A 48 -0.37 -4.16 16.15
C TYR A 48 0.94 -4.96 16.30
N ALA A 49 1.46 -5.08 17.53
CA ALA A 49 2.66 -5.85 17.80
C ALA A 49 2.52 -7.32 17.39
N LEU A 50 1.38 -7.95 17.70
CA LEU A 50 1.12 -9.35 17.35
C LEU A 50 1.12 -9.58 15.84
N LYS A 51 0.47 -8.69 15.08
CA LYS A 51 0.45 -8.82 13.61
C LYS A 51 1.83 -8.58 12.99
N GLU A 52 2.63 -7.60 13.49
CA GLU A 52 4.01 -7.38 13.01
C GLU A 52 4.90 -8.58 13.33
N ALA A 53 4.76 -9.19 14.51
CA ALA A 53 5.45 -10.44 14.84
C ALA A 53 5.07 -11.56 13.85
N GLY A 54 3.78 -11.69 13.52
CA GLY A 54 3.30 -12.66 12.53
C GLY A 54 3.92 -12.44 11.15
N VAL A 55 3.96 -11.19 10.65
CA VAL A 55 4.61 -10.84 9.38
C VAL A 55 6.11 -11.17 9.43
N GLY A 56 6.79 -10.82 10.53
CA GLY A 56 8.20 -11.11 10.72
C GLY A 56 8.51 -12.62 10.70
N VAL A 57 7.78 -13.42 11.46
CA VAL A 57 7.91 -14.88 11.46
C VAL A 57 7.68 -15.47 10.07
N PHE A 58 6.65 -14.99 9.38
CA PHE A 58 6.32 -15.47 8.04
C PHE A 58 7.41 -15.12 7.01
N ALA A 59 8.08 -13.98 7.16
CA ALA A 59 9.20 -13.61 6.30
C ALA A 59 10.36 -14.60 6.38
N PHE A 60 10.62 -15.20 7.57
CA PHE A 60 11.61 -16.27 7.72
C PHE A 60 11.15 -17.60 7.11
N LEU A 61 9.85 -17.89 7.17
CA LEU A 61 9.28 -19.14 6.62
C LEU A 61 9.15 -19.10 5.09
N MET A 62 9.06 -17.92 4.50
CA MET A 62 8.77 -17.74 3.07
C MET A 62 9.69 -18.51 2.12
N PRO A 63 11.03 -18.52 2.29
CA PRO A 63 11.91 -19.32 1.42
C PRO A 63 11.62 -20.82 1.46
N VAL A 64 11.26 -21.35 2.65
CA VAL A 64 10.92 -22.77 2.82
C VAL A 64 9.60 -23.11 2.16
N LEU A 65 8.58 -22.24 2.32
CA LEU A 65 7.28 -22.40 1.68
C LEU A 65 7.41 -22.40 0.16
N LEU A 66 8.21 -21.52 -0.40
CA LEU A 66 8.43 -21.44 -1.85
C LEU A 66 9.26 -22.62 -2.37
N ALA A 67 10.22 -23.13 -1.58
CA ALA A 67 10.94 -24.35 -1.93
C ALA A 67 9.99 -25.56 -2.03
N GLY A 68 9.01 -25.66 -1.13
CA GLY A 68 7.95 -26.68 -1.20
C GLY A 68 6.93 -26.45 -2.33
N LEU A 69 6.68 -25.20 -2.69
CA LEU A 69 5.73 -24.84 -3.74
C LEU A 69 6.22 -25.22 -5.15
N THR A 70 7.53 -25.14 -5.38
CA THR A 70 8.13 -25.43 -6.69
C THR A 70 7.83 -26.86 -7.18
N PRO A 71 8.08 -27.94 -6.42
CA PRO A 71 7.77 -29.30 -6.86
C PRO A 71 6.26 -29.51 -7.06
N LEU A 72 5.41 -28.90 -6.23
CA LEU A 72 3.98 -28.97 -6.38
C LEU A 72 3.52 -28.34 -7.70
N TYR A 73 4.00 -27.14 -8.01
CA TYR A 73 3.72 -26.46 -9.27
C TYR A 73 4.19 -27.28 -10.49
N VAL A 74 5.38 -27.83 -10.45
CA VAL A 74 5.94 -28.67 -11.51
C VAL A 74 5.12 -29.96 -11.68
N ALA A 75 4.71 -30.60 -10.59
CA ALA A 75 3.88 -31.82 -10.65
C ALA A 75 2.52 -31.53 -11.31
N VAL A 76 1.85 -30.43 -10.91
CA VAL A 76 0.58 -30.03 -11.50
C VAL A 76 0.73 -29.66 -12.97
N SER A 77 1.77 -28.89 -13.33
CA SER A 77 1.96 -28.46 -14.71
C SER A 77 2.29 -29.58 -15.68
N ARG A 78 3.03 -30.60 -15.20
CA ARG A 78 3.38 -31.79 -16.03
C ARG A 78 2.32 -32.88 -16.03
N GLY A 79 1.63 -33.06 -14.89
CA GLY A 79 0.67 -34.13 -14.73
C GLY A 79 -0.68 -33.92 -15.42
N LEU A 80 -1.08 -32.67 -15.60
CA LEU A 80 -2.40 -32.32 -16.14
C LEU A 80 -2.37 -31.74 -17.56
N ASP A 81 -1.19 -31.58 -18.16
CA ASP A 81 -1.00 -30.96 -19.51
C ASP A 81 -1.89 -29.72 -19.74
N LEU A 82 -1.88 -28.82 -18.75
CA LEU A 82 -2.79 -27.69 -18.68
C LEU A 82 -2.43 -26.65 -19.74
N GLY A 83 -3.44 -26.22 -20.48
CA GLY A 83 -3.33 -25.06 -21.35
C GLY A 83 -3.02 -23.78 -20.57
N PHE A 84 -2.76 -22.69 -21.30
CA PHE A 84 -2.31 -21.40 -20.75
C PHE A 84 -3.21 -20.84 -19.62
N TYR A 85 -4.53 -20.80 -19.82
CA TYR A 85 -5.46 -20.22 -18.85
C TYR A 85 -5.57 -21.03 -17.55
N PRO A 86 -5.78 -22.36 -17.57
CA PRO A 86 -5.79 -23.17 -16.35
C PRO A 86 -4.46 -23.08 -15.58
N LEU A 87 -3.31 -23.03 -16.29
CA LEU A 87 -2.02 -22.90 -15.64
C LEU A 87 -1.86 -21.52 -14.96
N THR A 88 -2.42 -20.46 -15.53
CA THR A 88 -2.45 -19.12 -14.92
C THR A 88 -3.32 -19.12 -13.65
N LEU A 89 -4.45 -19.83 -13.67
CA LEU A 89 -5.30 -20.02 -12.49
C LEU A 89 -4.57 -20.77 -11.37
N VAL A 90 -3.84 -21.82 -11.70
CA VAL A 90 -2.98 -22.56 -10.74
C VAL A 90 -1.95 -21.62 -10.10
N ARG A 91 -1.27 -20.80 -10.89
CA ARG A 91 -0.32 -19.79 -10.38
C ARG A 91 -0.99 -18.82 -9.42
N PHE A 92 -2.17 -18.31 -9.76
CA PHE A 92 -2.95 -17.43 -8.89
C PHE A 92 -3.30 -18.12 -7.58
N VAL A 93 -3.87 -19.34 -7.61
CA VAL A 93 -4.28 -20.08 -6.40
C VAL A 93 -3.08 -20.36 -5.50
N LEU A 94 -1.97 -20.84 -6.05
CA LEU A 94 -0.76 -21.13 -5.29
C LEU A 94 -0.15 -19.86 -4.69
N SER A 95 -0.09 -18.75 -5.45
CA SER A 95 0.35 -17.44 -4.93
C SER A 95 -0.56 -16.95 -3.81
N PHE A 96 -1.88 -17.07 -4.03
CA PHE A 96 -2.88 -16.66 -3.05
C PHE A 96 -2.74 -17.41 -1.73
N LEU A 97 -2.61 -18.73 -1.77
CA LEU A 97 -2.48 -19.54 -0.56
C LEU A 97 -1.21 -19.20 0.23
N VAL A 98 -0.09 -18.97 -0.44
CA VAL A 98 1.17 -18.60 0.22
C VAL A 98 1.13 -17.17 0.75
N LEU A 99 0.57 -16.23 0.00
CA LEU A 99 0.56 -14.82 0.37
C LEU A 99 -0.59 -14.44 1.31
N LEU A 100 -1.68 -15.24 1.36
CA LEU A 100 -2.91 -14.89 2.07
C LEU A 100 -2.65 -14.49 3.53
N LEU A 101 -1.94 -15.31 4.29
CA LEU A 101 -1.74 -15.05 5.71
C LEU A 101 -0.90 -13.80 5.97
N PRO A 102 0.32 -13.65 5.39
CA PRO A 102 1.14 -12.47 5.67
C PRO A 102 0.50 -11.18 5.14
N THR A 103 -0.14 -11.21 3.96
CA THR A 103 -0.78 -10.00 3.41
C THR A 103 -2.05 -9.63 4.17
N THR A 104 -2.79 -10.61 4.72
CA THR A 104 -3.90 -10.35 5.63
C THR A 104 -3.41 -9.64 6.90
N LEU A 105 -2.30 -10.07 7.49
CA LEU A 105 -1.71 -9.37 8.63
C LEU A 105 -1.25 -7.96 8.27
N MET A 106 -0.62 -7.78 7.10
CA MET A 106 -0.20 -6.46 6.60
C MET A 106 -1.39 -5.54 6.33
N GLY A 107 -2.49 -6.05 5.78
CA GLY A 107 -3.70 -5.28 5.48
C GLY A 107 -4.34 -4.62 6.71
N GLY A 108 -4.16 -5.20 7.89
CA GLY A 108 -4.61 -4.62 9.15
C GLY A 108 -3.76 -3.49 9.72
N THR A 109 -2.61 -3.17 9.12
CA THR A 109 -1.68 -2.17 9.67
C THR A 109 -2.34 -0.81 9.85
N LEU A 110 -2.91 -0.27 8.81
CA LEU A 110 -3.50 1.07 8.84
C LEU A 110 -4.77 1.14 9.71
N PRO A 111 -5.75 0.22 9.61
CA PRO A 111 -6.91 0.22 10.49
C PRO A 111 -6.56 0.15 11.99
N VAL A 112 -5.58 -0.66 12.36
CA VAL A 112 -5.18 -0.83 13.77
C VAL A 112 -4.48 0.42 14.31
N ILE A 113 -3.56 1.01 13.53
CA ILE A 113 -2.87 2.25 13.91
C ILE A 113 -3.85 3.42 14.01
N VAL A 114 -4.72 3.59 13.03
CA VAL A 114 -5.71 4.67 13.01
C VAL A 114 -6.64 4.56 14.23
N ARG A 115 -7.07 3.35 14.60
CA ARG A 115 -7.90 3.13 15.79
C ARG A 115 -7.20 3.55 17.09
N PHE A 116 -5.88 3.46 17.17
CA PHE A 116 -5.12 3.87 18.33
C PHE A 116 -4.87 5.39 18.39
N PHE A 117 -4.50 6.01 17.25
CA PHE A 117 -4.06 7.41 17.25
C PHE A 117 -5.19 8.42 17.06
N VAL A 118 -6.30 8.05 16.41
CA VAL A 118 -7.37 9.00 16.08
C VAL A 118 -8.42 9.02 17.19
N ASN A 119 -8.39 10.08 17.98
CA ASN A 119 -9.29 10.24 19.14
C ASN A 119 -10.30 11.39 18.98
N ARG A 120 -10.20 12.19 17.88
CA ARG A 120 -11.03 13.39 17.66
C ARG A 120 -11.69 13.33 16.28
N ARG A 121 -13.01 13.63 16.24
CA ARG A 121 -13.78 13.62 14.97
C ARG A 121 -13.38 14.75 14.01
N ASP A 122 -13.06 15.91 14.54
CA ASP A 122 -12.65 17.09 13.78
C ASP A 122 -11.30 16.91 13.07
N ALA A 123 -10.44 16.01 13.55
CA ALA A 123 -9.11 15.72 13.04
C ALA A 123 -9.00 14.41 12.25
N VAL A 124 -10.11 13.69 12.00
CA VAL A 124 -10.06 12.37 11.32
C VAL A 124 -9.35 12.44 9.98
N GLY A 125 -9.64 13.46 9.17
CA GLY A 125 -9.01 13.61 7.86
C GLY A 125 -7.50 13.87 7.95
N TRP A 126 -7.09 14.75 8.88
CA TRP A 126 -5.69 15.05 9.15
C TRP A 126 -4.92 13.83 9.66
N ASP A 127 -5.47 13.17 10.69
CA ASP A 127 -4.80 12.05 11.33
C ASP A 127 -4.68 10.84 10.40
N VAL A 128 -5.78 10.47 9.72
CA VAL A 128 -5.78 9.37 8.75
C VAL A 128 -4.84 9.67 7.58
N GLY A 129 -4.92 10.87 7.01
CA GLY A 129 -4.07 11.27 5.90
C GLY A 129 -2.59 11.26 6.27
N ARG A 130 -2.24 11.76 7.47
CA ARG A 130 -0.87 11.74 7.99
C ARG A 130 -0.37 10.31 8.24
N LEU A 131 -1.16 9.46 8.89
CA LEU A 131 -0.78 8.09 9.16
C LEU A 131 -0.62 7.28 7.86
N TYR A 132 -1.51 7.50 6.89
CA TYR A 132 -1.40 6.88 5.57
C TYR A 132 -0.17 7.37 4.81
N ALA A 133 0.11 8.67 4.83
CA ALA A 133 1.32 9.24 4.23
C ALA A 133 2.60 8.65 4.85
N MET A 134 2.68 8.56 6.18
CA MET A 134 3.83 7.98 6.88
C MET A 134 4.02 6.50 6.55
N ASN A 135 2.93 5.72 6.55
CA ASN A 135 2.97 4.30 6.17
C ASN A 135 3.47 4.13 4.73
N THR A 136 2.93 4.91 3.80
CA THR A 136 3.31 4.85 2.38
C THR A 136 4.74 5.36 2.17
N PHE A 137 5.18 6.40 2.90
CA PHE A 137 6.56 6.87 2.84
C PHE A 137 7.54 5.81 3.36
N GLY A 138 7.18 5.08 4.41
CA GLY A 138 7.92 3.88 4.85
C GLY A 138 8.06 2.85 3.74
N ALA A 139 6.99 2.61 2.97
CA ALA A 139 7.02 1.72 1.81
C ALA A 139 7.94 2.25 0.69
N VAL A 140 7.99 3.58 0.45
CA VAL A 140 8.95 4.21 -0.48
C VAL A 140 10.39 3.86 -0.08
N VAL A 141 10.73 4.15 1.18
CA VAL A 141 12.09 3.88 1.72
C VAL A 141 12.42 2.38 1.66
N GLY A 142 11.46 1.53 2.06
CA GLY A 142 11.62 0.07 2.02
C GLY A 142 11.82 -0.46 0.59
N THR A 143 11.06 0.05 -0.38
CA THR A 143 11.18 -0.33 -1.79
C THR A 143 12.54 0.09 -2.37
N MET A 144 12.97 1.32 -2.11
CA MET A 144 14.29 1.80 -2.52
C MET A 144 15.42 0.97 -1.89
N ALA A 145 15.36 0.76 -0.56
CA ALA A 145 16.36 -0.02 0.14
C ALA A 145 16.41 -1.46 -0.39
N ALA A 146 15.27 -2.12 -0.54
CA ALA A 146 15.20 -3.50 -1.04
C ALA A 146 15.70 -3.61 -2.49
N GLY A 147 15.20 -2.77 -3.40
CA GLY A 147 15.44 -2.93 -4.82
C GLY A 147 16.82 -2.46 -5.28
N PHE A 148 17.38 -1.40 -4.68
CA PHE A 148 18.68 -0.85 -5.09
C PHE A 148 19.86 -1.34 -4.25
N PHE A 149 19.62 -1.77 -3.00
CA PHE A 149 20.69 -2.12 -2.09
C PHE A 149 20.57 -3.56 -1.57
N LEU A 150 19.50 -3.90 -0.85
CA LEU A 150 19.47 -5.17 -0.11
C LEU A 150 19.50 -6.39 -1.03
N ILE A 151 18.69 -6.39 -2.09
CA ILE A 151 18.67 -7.51 -3.05
C ILE A 151 19.99 -7.62 -3.80
N LEU A 152 20.63 -6.49 -4.12
CA LEU A 152 21.90 -6.46 -4.84
C LEU A 152 23.06 -6.99 -3.99
N PHE A 153 23.15 -6.55 -2.73
CA PHE A 153 24.30 -6.85 -1.87
C PHE A 153 24.11 -8.10 -1.01
N LEU A 154 22.89 -8.40 -0.59
CA LEU A 154 22.61 -9.53 0.30
C LEU A 154 21.95 -10.71 -0.43
N GLY A 155 21.24 -10.44 -1.53
CA GLY A 155 20.39 -11.44 -2.16
C GLY A 155 18.94 -11.36 -1.70
N VAL A 156 18.06 -12.12 -2.38
CA VAL A 156 16.60 -12.04 -2.17
C VAL A 156 16.17 -12.66 -0.83
N LYS A 157 16.81 -13.75 -0.44
CA LYS A 157 16.50 -14.52 0.78
C LYS A 157 16.91 -13.74 2.02
N GLU A 158 18.13 -13.27 2.05
CA GLU A 158 18.72 -12.54 3.16
C GLU A 158 18.05 -11.17 3.34
N ALA A 159 17.69 -10.50 2.25
CA ALA A 159 16.89 -9.26 2.28
C ALA A 159 15.50 -9.50 2.91
N ALA A 160 14.84 -10.63 2.60
CA ALA A 160 13.57 -11.00 3.22
C ALA A 160 13.73 -11.28 4.72
N TRP A 161 14.80 -11.97 5.13
CA TRP A 161 15.08 -12.23 6.52
C TRP A 161 15.41 -10.96 7.31
N LEU A 162 16.16 -10.03 6.72
CA LEU A 162 16.42 -8.73 7.33
C LEU A 162 15.13 -7.95 7.54
N ALA A 163 14.25 -7.91 6.54
CA ALA A 163 12.93 -7.29 6.68
C ALA A 163 12.10 -7.96 7.79
N GLY A 164 12.13 -9.30 7.86
CA GLY A 164 11.49 -10.06 8.94
C GLY A 164 12.04 -9.69 10.32
N ALA A 165 13.36 -9.59 10.45
CA ALA A 165 14.01 -9.19 11.69
C ALA A 165 13.59 -7.77 12.13
N VAL A 166 13.52 -6.81 11.19
CA VAL A 166 13.01 -5.45 11.47
C VAL A 166 11.58 -5.50 11.99
N ASN A 167 10.69 -6.29 11.36
CA ASN A 167 9.31 -6.44 11.84
C ASN A 167 9.25 -7.03 13.25
N LEU A 168 10.10 -8.02 13.58
CA LEU A 168 10.15 -8.57 14.95
C LEU A 168 10.66 -7.55 15.96
N VAL A 169 11.64 -6.72 15.61
CA VAL A 169 12.11 -5.61 16.47
C VAL A 169 10.98 -4.61 16.70
N VAL A 170 10.29 -4.18 15.63
CA VAL A 170 9.12 -3.28 15.73
C VAL A 170 8.06 -3.89 16.62
N ALA A 171 7.74 -5.18 16.43
CA ALA A 171 6.78 -5.89 17.26
C ALA A 171 7.18 -5.89 18.74
N GLY A 172 8.45 -6.16 19.06
CA GLY A 172 8.97 -6.13 20.42
C GLY A 172 8.88 -4.75 21.06
N VAL A 173 9.29 -3.71 20.36
CA VAL A 173 9.23 -2.32 20.82
C VAL A 173 7.78 -1.90 21.08
N VAL A 174 6.87 -2.14 20.13
CA VAL A 174 5.47 -1.75 20.27
C VAL A 174 4.78 -2.57 21.39
N PHE A 175 5.14 -3.84 21.54
CA PHE A 175 4.62 -4.65 22.65
C PHE A 175 5.07 -4.13 24.01
N ALA A 176 6.33 -3.74 24.17
CA ALA A 176 6.82 -3.12 25.39
C ALA A 176 6.08 -1.79 25.68
N LEU A 177 5.93 -0.92 24.66
CA LEU A 177 5.17 0.32 24.79
C LEU A 177 3.70 0.07 25.17
N SER A 178 3.07 -0.99 24.64
CA SER A 178 1.68 -1.34 24.96
C SER A 178 1.47 -1.71 26.42
N ARG A 179 2.50 -2.27 27.06
CA ARG A 179 2.47 -2.60 28.50
C ARG A 179 2.63 -1.36 29.38
N VAL A 180 3.54 -0.45 28.98
CA VAL A 180 3.76 0.82 29.69
C VAL A 180 2.50 1.70 29.61
N ALA A 181 1.90 1.82 28.43
CA ALA A 181 0.68 2.60 28.22
C ALA A 181 -0.49 2.06 29.05
N LYS A 182 -0.61 0.73 29.20
CA LYS A 182 -1.63 0.11 30.03
C LYS A 182 -1.43 0.43 31.53
N GLY A 183 -0.20 0.34 32.01
CA GLY A 183 0.13 0.68 33.41
C GLY A 183 -0.11 2.16 33.74
N ALA A 184 0.14 3.07 32.80
CA ALA A 184 -0.14 4.50 32.96
C ALA A 184 -1.66 4.80 32.99
N GLY A 185 -2.48 4.04 32.23
CA GLY A 185 -3.94 4.19 32.22
C GLY A 185 -4.58 3.76 33.54
N GLU A 186 -4.11 2.68 34.16
CA GLU A 186 -4.60 2.18 35.42
C GLU A 186 -4.32 3.15 36.63
N THR A 187 -3.27 3.98 36.51
CA THR A 187 -2.95 5.01 37.50
C THR A 187 -3.75 6.31 37.30
N THR A 188 -4.37 6.53 36.16
CA THR A 188 -5.09 7.76 35.83
C THR A 188 -6.61 7.63 35.99
N GLU A 189 -7.17 6.41 36.05
CA GLU A 189 -8.60 6.20 36.30
C GLU A 189 -9.07 6.70 37.71
N GLY A 190 -8.14 6.97 38.62
CA GLY A 190 -8.43 7.60 39.93
C GLY A 190 -8.59 9.13 39.88
N SER A 191 -8.36 9.79 38.75
CA SER A 191 -8.36 11.26 38.62
C SER A 191 -9.21 11.80 37.45
N ALA A 192 -10.03 10.98 36.82
CA ALA A 192 -10.85 11.37 35.67
C ALA A 192 -12.25 11.87 36.02
N GLU A 193 -12.44 12.44 37.23
CA GLU A 193 -13.60 13.29 37.54
C GLU A 193 -13.30 14.71 37.05
N GLY A 194 -13.83 15.10 35.88
CA GLY A 194 -13.83 16.49 35.45
C GLY A 194 -13.51 16.85 34.04
N LEU A 195 -13.37 15.90 33.12
CA LEU A 195 -13.36 16.28 31.68
C LEU A 195 -14.82 16.54 31.24
N PRO A 196 -15.15 17.74 30.74
CA PRO A 196 -16.47 17.99 30.20
C PRO A 196 -16.73 17.02 29.05
N PRO A 197 -17.99 16.50 28.95
CA PRO A 197 -18.36 15.68 27.79
C PRO A 197 -17.99 16.48 26.53
N ALA A 198 -17.29 15.81 25.61
CA ALA A 198 -16.85 16.42 24.34
C ALA A 198 -18.04 17.18 23.77
N SER A 199 -17.94 18.50 23.78
CA SER A 199 -19.00 19.42 23.37
C SER A 199 -19.50 19.00 22.01
N ALA A 200 -20.80 18.80 21.89
CA ALA A 200 -21.52 18.47 20.67
C ALA A 200 -21.55 19.67 19.67
N GLU A 201 -20.60 20.58 19.77
CA GLU A 201 -20.48 21.75 18.92
C GLU A 201 -19.59 21.46 17.72
N GLY A 202 -20.24 21.22 16.61
CA GLY A 202 -19.66 21.00 15.30
C GLY A 202 -20.26 19.80 14.60
N ALA A 203 -21.61 19.72 14.54
CA ALA A 203 -22.28 18.75 13.70
C ALA A 203 -21.85 18.99 12.24
N TYR A 204 -20.85 18.25 11.78
CA TYR A 204 -20.62 18.10 10.34
C TYR A 204 -21.95 17.64 9.73
N PRO A 205 -22.40 18.24 8.62
CA PRO A 205 -23.64 17.83 7.98
C PRO A 205 -23.56 16.32 7.78
N GLU A 206 -24.55 15.61 8.33
CA GLU A 206 -24.63 14.15 8.16
C GLU A 206 -24.72 13.87 6.66
N ILE A 207 -23.68 13.25 6.13
CA ILE A 207 -23.66 12.84 4.73
C ILE A 207 -24.70 11.74 4.58
N GLU A 208 -25.66 11.95 3.65
CA GLU A 208 -26.72 10.99 3.38
C GLU A 208 -26.15 9.58 3.14
N PRO A 209 -26.75 8.53 3.74
CA PRO A 209 -26.27 7.14 3.61
C PRO A 209 -26.05 6.67 2.17
N GLY A 210 -26.88 7.20 1.24
CA GLY A 210 -26.77 6.96 -0.19
C GLY A 210 -25.47 7.49 -0.78
N LEU A 211 -25.13 8.75 -0.47
CA LEU A 211 -23.90 9.40 -0.93
C LEU A 211 -22.63 8.74 -0.36
N ALA A 212 -22.64 8.30 0.91
CA ALA A 212 -21.51 7.60 1.49
C ALA A 212 -21.27 6.23 0.81
N ARG A 213 -22.35 5.50 0.47
CA ARG A 213 -22.25 4.26 -0.32
C ARG A 213 -21.76 4.51 -1.74
N LEU A 214 -22.25 5.57 -2.39
CA LEU A 214 -21.79 5.97 -3.73
C LEU A 214 -20.28 6.26 -3.71
N ALA A 215 -19.79 7.02 -2.73
CA ALA A 215 -18.37 7.32 -2.58
C ALA A 215 -17.53 6.04 -2.38
N LEU A 216 -18.07 5.03 -1.64
CA LEU A 216 -17.40 3.74 -1.46
C LEU A 216 -17.31 2.95 -2.78
N TRP A 217 -18.38 2.93 -3.58
CA TRP A 217 -18.33 2.29 -4.91
C TRP A 217 -17.40 3.03 -5.88
N ALA A 218 -17.42 4.36 -5.84
CA ALA A 218 -16.56 5.18 -6.68
C ALA A 218 -15.08 4.98 -6.34
N VAL A 219 -14.70 4.90 -5.05
CA VAL A 219 -13.32 4.61 -4.68
C VAL A 219 -12.90 3.19 -5.06
N GLY A 220 -13.82 2.22 -5.05
CA GLY A 220 -13.54 0.88 -5.55
C GLY A 220 -13.24 0.87 -7.05
N LEU A 221 -14.03 1.58 -7.84
CA LEU A 221 -13.78 1.75 -9.27
C LEU A 221 -12.47 2.49 -9.52
N SER A 222 -12.18 3.54 -8.73
CA SER A 222 -10.92 4.26 -8.74
C SER A 222 -9.72 3.34 -8.48
N GLY A 223 -9.83 2.42 -7.49
CA GLY A 223 -8.82 1.41 -7.21
C GLY A 223 -8.57 0.47 -8.39
N VAL A 224 -9.64 -0.01 -9.06
CA VAL A 224 -9.50 -0.80 -10.31
C VAL A 224 -8.74 -0.02 -11.38
N CYS A 225 -9.09 1.26 -11.60
CA CYS A 225 -8.41 2.11 -12.56
C CYS A 225 -6.95 2.36 -12.17
N ALA A 226 -6.68 2.61 -10.88
CA ALA A 226 -5.32 2.84 -10.37
C ALA A 226 -4.40 1.63 -10.59
N LEU A 227 -4.87 0.42 -10.28
CA LEU A 227 -4.13 -0.82 -10.51
C LEU A 227 -3.95 -1.11 -12.02
N ALA A 228 -4.96 -0.83 -12.84
CA ALA A 228 -4.84 -0.94 -14.28
C ALA A 228 -3.77 0.01 -14.83
N LEU A 229 -3.76 1.26 -14.37
CA LEU A 229 -2.75 2.25 -14.74
C LEU A 229 -1.36 1.86 -14.25
N GLU A 230 -1.22 1.31 -13.05
CA GLU A 230 0.06 0.79 -12.54
C GLU A 230 0.63 -0.30 -13.47
N VAL A 231 -0.19 -1.25 -13.88
CA VAL A 231 0.21 -2.30 -14.81
C VAL A 231 0.57 -1.72 -16.19
N LEU A 232 -0.24 -0.80 -16.71
CA LEU A 232 0.01 -0.15 -18.00
C LEU A 232 1.30 0.68 -17.98
N TRP A 233 1.52 1.48 -16.94
CA TRP A 233 2.74 2.28 -16.79
C TRP A 233 3.97 1.40 -16.58
N THR A 234 3.85 0.31 -15.84
CA THR A 234 4.94 -0.68 -15.73
C THR A 234 5.31 -1.20 -17.13
N ARG A 235 4.33 -1.53 -17.95
CA ARG A 235 4.55 -2.01 -19.32
C ARG A 235 5.16 -0.93 -20.22
N ALA A 236 4.67 0.29 -20.16
CA ALA A 236 5.23 1.40 -20.92
C ALA A 236 6.67 1.67 -20.51
N LEU A 237 6.97 1.67 -19.20
CA LEU A 237 8.30 1.95 -18.70
C LEU A 237 9.30 0.80 -18.92
N VAL A 238 8.87 -0.45 -18.97
CA VAL A 238 9.75 -1.59 -19.33
C VAL A 238 10.40 -1.38 -20.72
N TYR A 239 9.72 -0.72 -21.64
CA TYR A 239 10.29 -0.37 -22.94
C TYR A 239 11.51 0.56 -22.84
N TYR A 240 11.54 1.45 -21.83
CA TYR A 240 12.64 2.41 -21.62
C TYR A 240 13.63 1.98 -20.53
N LEU A 241 13.20 1.15 -19.60
CA LEU A 241 13.93 0.84 -18.36
C LEU A 241 14.56 -0.55 -18.37
N ASP A 242 14.42 -1.33 -19.42
CA ASP A 242 14.68 -2.76 -19.48
C ASP A 242 13.82 -3.56 -18.49
N ASN A 243 13.69 -4.86 -18.67
CA ASN A 243 12.92 -5.73 -17.78
C ASN A 243 13.75 -6.14 -16.58
N SER A 244 14.15 -5.18 -15.74
CA SER A 244 15.01 -5.39 -14.58
C SER A 244 14.29 -5.16 -13.25
N THR A 245 14.83 -5.71 -12.18
CA THR A 245 14.36 -5.43 -10.82
C THR A 245 14.45 -3.94 -10.49
N HIS A 246 15.45 -3.25 -11.01
CA HIS A 246 15.65 -1.81 -10.82
C HIS A 246 14.56 -0.99 -11.50
N ALA A 247 14.12 -1.39 -12.71
CA ALA A 247 13.03 -0.74 -13.42
C ALA A 247 11.71 -0.79 -12.61
N PHE A 248 11.35 -1.99 -12.14
CA PHE A 248 10.17 -2.17 -11.29
C PHE A 248 10.28 -1.37 -9.98
N THR A 249 11.45 -1.40 -9.32
CA THR A 249 11.70 -0.63 -8.09
C THR A 249 11.55 0.87 -8.34
N THR A 250 12.10 1.38 -9.45
CA THR A 250 12.01 2.78 -9.84
C THR A 250 10.57 3.22 -10.01
N MET A 251 9.79 2.45 -10.77
CA MET A 251 8.38 2.72 -11.02
C MET A 251 7.56 2.68 -9.72
N LEU A 252 7.70 1.61 -8.94
CA LEU A 252 6.96 1.45 -7.69
C LEU A 252 7.31 2.55 -6.67
N THR A 253 8.57 2.96 -6.60
CA THR A 253 9.02 4.07 -5.75
C THR A 253 8.35 5.39 -6.16
N ALA A 254 8.32 5.69 -7.47
CA ALA A 254 7.68 6.90 -8.00
C ALA A 254 6.16 6.91 -7.71
N PHE A 255 5.51 5.77 -7.90
CA PHE A 255 4.08 5.59 -7.62
C PHE A 255 3.75 5.80 -6.14
N LEU A 256 4.46 5.12 -5.25
CA LEU A 256 4.27 5.23 -3.81
C LEU A 256 4.62 6.63 -3.28
N LEU A 257 5.66 7.27 -3.84
CA LEU A 257 6.03 8.64 -3.47
C LEU A 257 4.89 9.62 -3.78
N GLY A 258 4.27 9.50 -4.96
CA GLY A 258 3.10 10.30 -5.30
C GLY A 258 1.95 10.09 -4.32
N ILE A 259 1.61 8.84 -4.00
CA ILE A 259 0.57 8.52 -3.01
C ILE A 259 0.89 9.12 -1.64
N ALA A 260 2.12 8.99 -1.15
CA ALA A 260 2.52 9.55 0.14
C ALA A 260 2.39 11.08 0.17
N LEU A 261 2.88 11.76 -0.88
CA LEU A 261 2.77 13.22 -1.02
C LEU A 261 1.32 13.68 -1.11
N GLY A 262 0.49 12.98 -1.89
CA GLY A 262 -0.93 13.27 -2.04
C GLY A 262 -1.69 13.18 -0.72
N SER A 263 -1.46 12.11 0.02
CA SER A 263 -2.05 11.91 1.35
C SER A 263 -1.61 12.97 2.36
N ALA A 264 -0.33 13.32 2.37
CA ALA A 264 0.20 14.37 3.23
C ALA A 264 -0.35 15.76 2.86
N LEU A 265 -0.53 16.02 1.56
CA LEU A 265 -1.04 17.28 1.06
C LEU A 265 -2.51 17.47 1.44
N ILE A 266 -3.37 16.49 1.12
CA ILE A 266 -4.82 16.61 1.38
C ILE A 266 -5.13 16.66 2.88
N ALA A 267 -4.34 15.96 3.71
CA ALA A 267 -4.50 15.96 5.16
C ALA A 267 -4.57 17.39 5.72
N ARG A 268 -3.76 18.32 5.20
CA ARG A 268 -3.71 19.72 5.67
C ARG A 268 -4.98 20.52 5.43
N PHE A 269 -5.79 20.13 4.45
CA PHE A 269 -6.90 20.94 3.98
C PHE A 269 -8.27 20.28 4.18
N ILE A 270 -8.30 18.95 4.38
CA ILE A 270 -9.54 18.18 4.32
C ILE A 270 -10.49 18.47 5.48
N ASP A 271 -9.97 18.73 6.69
CA ASP A 271 -10.81 18.85 7.88
C ASP A 271 -11.65 20.13 7.90
N GLY A 272 -11.22 21.20 7.24
CA GLY A 272 -12.00 22.44 7.07
C GLY A 272 -13.02 22.44 5.94
N ARG A 273 -13.13 21.35 5.14
CA ARG A 273 -13.97 21.33 3.94
C ARG A 273 -15.34 20.73 4.21
N ARG A 274 -16.40 21.41 3.72
CA ARG A 274 -17.80 20.96 3.85
C ARG A 274 -18.27 20.10 2.67
N ALA A 275 -17.79 20.38 1.45
CA ALA A 275 -18.23 19.71 0.22
C ALA A 275 -17.32 18.51 -0.14
N LEU A 276 -17.11 17.56 0.79
CA LEU A 276 -16.16 16.45 0.63
C LEU A 276 -16.44 15.58 -0.59
N VAL A 277 -17.73 15.31 -0.88
CA VAL A 277 -18.12 14.49 -2.04
C VAL A 277 -17.77 15.18 -3.35
N ALA A 278 -17.99 16.51 -3.44
CA ALA A 278 -17.61 17.28 -4.64
C ALA A 278 -16.08 17.32 -4.81
N TRP A 279 -15.32 17.49 -3.72
CA TRP A 279 -13.86 17.42 -3.75
C TRP A 279 -13.37 16.05 -4.25
N PHE A 280 -13.98 14.96 -3.76
CA PHE A 280 -13.68 13.62 -4.24
C PHE A 280 -13.95 13.49 -5.74
N GLY A 281 -15.11 13.93 -6.22
CA GLY A 281 -15.44 13.92 -7.65
C GLY A 281 -14.45 14.71 -8.52
N VAL A 282 -14.04 15.89 -8.06
CA VAL A 282 -13.03 16.70 -8.78
C VAL A 282 -11.68 15.96 -8.83
N ILE A 283 -11.25 15.36 -7.74
CA ILE A 283 -9.99 14.56 -7.69
C ILE A 283 -10.06 13.42 -8.71
N GLU A 284 -11.15 12.66 -8.77
CA GLU A 284 -11.32 11.55 -9.71
C GLU A 284 -11.28 11.99 -11.18
N VAL A 285 -11.92 13.09 -11.50
CA VAL A 285 -11.86 13.67 -12.86
C VAL A 285 -10.44 14.09 -13.21
N LEU A 286 -9.74 14.75 -12.28
CA LEU A 286 -8.34 15.15 -12.49
C LEU A 286 -7.41 13.95 -12.63
N ILE A 287 -7.61 12.85 -11.87
CA ILE A 287 -6.86 11.60 -12.04
C ILE A 287 -7.01 11.10 -13.47
N GLY A 288 -8.25 11.01 -13.99
CA GLY A 288 -8.52 10.56 -15.35
C GLY A 288 -7.83 11.43 -16.41
N VAL A 289 -7.96 12.76 -16.30
CA VAL A 289 -7.32 13.70 -17.23
C VAL A 289 -5.80 13.58 -17.18
N CYS A 290 -5.20 13.57 -15.99
CA CYS A 290 -3.75 13.48 -15.84
C CYS A 290 -3.22 12.11 -16.30
N ALA A 291 -3.94 11.02 -16.09
CA ALA A 291 -3.58 9.70 -16.58
C ALA A 291 -3.56 9.63 -18.11
N LEU A 292 -4.54 10.27 -18.78
CA LEU A 292 -4.55 10.37 -20.24
C LEU A 292 -3.38 11.22 -20.77
N LEU A 293 -3.05 12.31 -20.10
CA LEU A 293 -1.92 13.18 -20.46
C LEU A 293 -0.56 12.55 -20.18
N ALA A 294 -0.48 11.62 -19.24
CA ALA A 294 0.76 10.90 -18.93
C ALA A 294 1.27 10.04 -20.11
N ILE A 295 0.37 9.50 -20.94
CA ILE A 295 0.74 8.66 -22.10
C ILE A 295 1.59 9.44 -23.12
N PRO A 296 1.15 10.57 -23.70
CA PRO A 296 1.95 11.36 -24.63
C PRO A 296 3.20 11.95 -23.97
N LEU A 297 3.14 12.28 -22.68
CA LEU A 297 4.29 12.82 -21.94
C LEU A 297 5.41 11.78 -21.80
N LEU A 298 5.07 10.53 -21.46
CA LEU A 298 6.04 9.43 -21.44
C LEU A 298 6.59 9.15 -22.84
N GLY A 299 5.75 9.15 -23.89
CA GLY A 299 6.19 8.99 -25.27
C GLY A 299 7.16 10.07 -25.74
N SER A 300 6.96 11.32 -25.34
CA SER A 300 7.85 12.43 -25.68
C SER A 300 9.19 12.42 -24.93
N SER A 301 9.30 11.68 -23.84
CA SER A 301 10.53 11.57 -23.06
C SER A 301 11.58 10.65 -23.70
N ALA A 302 11.18 9.73 -24.59
CA ALA A 302 12.07 8.79 -25.27
C ALA A 302 13.19 9.47 -26.09
N PRO A 303 12.92 10.41 -27.01
CA PRO A 303 13.97 11.06 -27.79
C PRO A 303 14.88 11.95 -26.94
N VAL A 304 14.41 12.47 -25.81
CA VAL A 304 15.24 13.20 -24.84
C VAL A 304 16.21 12.24 -24.16
N MET A 305 15.74 11.05 -23.80
CA MET A 305 16.55 10.01 -23.19
C MET A 305 17.65 9.54 -24.14
N GLU A 306 17.31 9.26 -25.41
CA GLU A 306 18.28 8.85 -26.45
C GLU A 306 19.39 9.89 -26.64
N ARG A 307 19.05 11.18 -26.75
CA ARG A 307 20.04 12.27 -26.88
C ARG A 307 20.96 12.39 -25.67
N LEU A 308 20.47 12.11 -24.47
CA LEU A 308 21.28 12.13 -23.25
C LEU A 308 22.20 10.91 -23.16
N VAL A 309 21.81 9.78 -23.78
CA VAL A 309 22.65 8.56 -23.91
C VAL A 309 23.88 8.82 -24.76
N ASP A 310 23.69 9.45 -25.93
CA ASP A 310 24.76 9.64 -26.91
C ASP A 310 25.88 10.59 -26.42
N VAL A 311 25.59 11.44 -25.43
CA VAL A 311 26.53 12.50 -24.98
C VAL A 311 27.52 12.04 -23.91
N ALA A 312 27.38 10.84 -23.30
CA ALA A 312 28.18 10.49 -22.11
C ALA A 312 28.68 9.04 -22.07
N PRO A 313 29.81 8.70 -22.67
CA PRO A 313 30.42 7.36 -22.59
C PRO A 313 31.42 7.27 -21.42
N THR A 314 30.98 6.97 -20.19
CA THR A 314 31.89 6.64 -19.07
C THR A 314 31.27 5.70 -18.03
N PRO A 315 32.06 4.84 -17.31
CA PRO A 315 31.56 3.84 -16.35
C PRO A 315 30.83 4.39 -15.09
N MET A 316 31.00 5.69 -14.75
CA MET A 316 30.21 6.35 -13.71
C MET A 316 28.71 6.50 -14.07
N LEU A 317 28.33 6.01 -15.22
CA LEU A 317 27.08 6.18 -15.92
C LEU A 317 25.93 5.44 -15.27
N HIS A 318 26.15 4.33 -14.54
CA HIS A 318 25.06 3.49 -14.04
C HIS A 318 24.11 4.24 -13.08
N TRP A 319 24.62 5.00 -12.13
CA TRP A 319 23.80 5.77 -11.19
C TRP A 319 23.14 7.00 -11.83
N ARG A 320 23.80 7.61 -12.80
CA ARG A 320 23.22 8.72 -13.58
C ARG A 320 22.05 8.22 -14.43
N TRP A 321 22.19 7.05 -15.04
CA TRP A 321 21.12 6.38 -15.80
C TRP A 321 19.95 6.02 -14.93
N THR A 322 20.18 5.43 -13.77
CA THR A 322 19.13 5.09 -12.82
C THR A 322 18.40 6.34 -12.35
N GLY A 323 19.13 7.42 -12.05
CA GLY A 323 18.53 8.70 -11.67
C GLY A 323 17.69 9.34 -12.78
N LEU A 324 18.19 9.32 -14.03
CA LEU A 324 17.46 9.86 -15.17
C LEU A 324 16.18 9.06 -15.46
N ARG A 325 16.25 7.73 -15.41
CA ARG A 325 15.12 6.83 -15.52
C ARG A 325 14.08 7.09 -14.45
N PHE A 326 14.51 7.30 -13.20
CA PHE A 326 13.63 7.68 -12.10
C PHE A 326 12.91 9.01 -12.36
N LEU A 327 13.63 10.03 -12.82
CA LEU A 327 13.07 11.34 -13.16
C LEU A 327 12.06 11.23 -14.31
N THR A 328 12.34 10.45 -15.33
CA THR A 328 11.40 10.20 -16.44
C THR A 328 10.11 9.53 -15.94
N SER A 329 10.24 8.52 -15.09
CA SER A 329 9.09 7.87 -14.47
C SER A 329 8.26 8.86 -13.62
N LEU A 330 8.94 9.72 -12.85
CA LEU A 330 8.28 10.77 -12.05
C LEU A 330 7.48 11.75 -12.91
N THR A 331 8.03 12.22 -14.03
CA THR A 331 7.35 13.24 -14.84
C THR A 331 5.98 12.79 -15.36
N GLY A 332 5.83 11.52 -15.74
CA GLY A 332 4.57 10.96 -16.23
C GLY A 332 3.60 10.54 -15.12
N MET A 333 4.12 10.09 -13.98
CA MET A 333 3.32 9.40 -12.97
C MET A 333 3.03 10.25 -11.73
N LEU A 334 3.86 11.25 -11.41
CA LEU A 334 3.81 11.94 -10.13
C LEU A 334 2.48 12.66 -9.89
N VAL A 335 1.97 13.40 -10.87
CA VAL A 335 0.74 14.18 -10.70
C VAL A 335 -0.48 13.26 -10.50
N PRO A 336 -0.75 12.28 -11.38
CA PRO A 336 -1.89 11.39 -11.16
C PRO A 336 -1.77 10.57 -9.87
N THR A 337 -0.57 10.15 -9.46
CA THR A 337 -0.39 9.39 -8.22
C THR A 337 -0.53 10.25 -6.96
N ILE A 338 -0.16 11.54 -7.01
CA ILE A 338 -0.48 12.50 -5.94
C ILE A 338 -2.01 12.60 -5.78
N LEU A 339 -2.74 12.74 -6.86
CA LEU A 339 -4.21 12.81 -6.82
C LEU A 339 -4.82 11.50 -6.28
N MET A 340 -4.32 10.33 -6.71
CA MET A 340 -4.72 9.03 -6.16
C MET A 340 -4.45 8.95 -4.65
N GLY A 341 -3.32 9.49 -4.17
CA GLY A 341 -3.00 9.54 -2.74
C GLY A 341 -3.97 10.37 -1.90
N MET A 342 -4.69 11.32 -2.52
CA MET A 342 -5.69 12.14 -1.84
C MET A 342 -7.02 11.41 -1.62
N THR A 343 -7.33 10.37 -2.39
CA THR A 343 -8.66 9.72 -2.42
C THR A 343 -9.00 9.03 -1.10
N VAL A 344 -8.10 8.22 -0.55
CA VAL A 344 -8.34 7.43 0.66
C VAL A 344 -8.67 8.31 1.88
N PRO A 345 -7.89 9.34 2.26
CA PRO A 345 -8.24 10.22 3.37
C PRO A 345 -9.60 10.92 3.20
N VAL A 346 -9.92 11.37 1.97
CA VAL A 346 -11.19 12.02 1.68
C VAL A 346 -12.36 11.05 1.86
N VAL A 347 -12.29 9.85 1.29
CA VAL A 347 -13.37 8.87 1.37
C VAL A 347 -13.52 8.31 2.79
N VAL A 348 -12.41 8.11 3.52
CA VAL A 348 -12.48 7.72 4.93
C VAL A 348 -13.23 8.78 5.74
N LYS A 349 -12.97 10.07 5.52
CA LYS A 349 -13.70 11.14 6.20
C LYS A 349 -15.18 11.20 5.82
N ILE A 350 -15.54 10.93 4.55
CA ILE A 350 -16.92 10.82 4.11
C ILE A 350 -17.63 9.62 4.78
N TYR A 351 -16.93 8.50 4.89
CA TYR A 351 -17.52 7.22 5.32
C TYR A 351 -17.48 7.01 6.83
N ALA A 352 -16.52 7.59 7.54
CA ALA A 352 -16.35 7.45 8.99
C ALA A 352 -17.38 8.28 9.76
N ARG A 353 -18.43 7.63 10.26
CA ARG A 353 -19.51 8.28 11.01
C ARG A 353 -19.28 8.29 12.52
N GLN A 354 -18.58 7.30 13.02
CA GLN A 354 -18.36 7.06 14.45
C GLN A 354 -16.89 6.72 14.70
N LEU A 355 -16.28 7.35 15.70
CA LEU A 355 -14.88 7.10 16.07
C LEU A 355 -14.65 5.69 16.60
N ASP A 356 -15.61 5.13 17.30
CA ASP A 356 -15.57 3.76 17.82
C ASP A 356 -15.53 2.67 16.74
N ARG A 357 -15.96 3.01 15.51
CA ARG A 357 -15.95 2.13 14.32
C ARG A 357 -15.00 2.60 13.22
N LEU A 358 -14.03 3.44 13.56
CA LEU A 358 -13.11 4.01 12.58
C LEU A 358 -12.23 2.95 11.91
N GLY A 359 -11.79 1.93 12.67
CA GLY A 359 -11.06 0.80 12.13
C GLY A 359 -11.88 0.02 11.09
N THR A 360 -13.15 -0.24 11.36
CA THR A 360 -14.08 -0.87 10.41
C THR A 360 -14.33 0.02 9.19
N ALA A 361 -14.53 1.32 9.38
CA ALA A 361 -14.77 2.27 8.29
C ALA A 361 -13.57 2.33 7.33
N LEU A 362 -12.37 2.50 7.88
CA LEU A 362 -11.13 2.49 7.10
C LEU A 362 -10.91 1.12 6.43
N GLY A 363 -11.17 0.03 7.18
CA GLY A 363 -11.10 -1.32 6.64
C GLY A 363 -11.99 -1.54 5.42
N HIS A 364 -13.22 -1.02 5.42
CA HIS A 364 -14.11 -1.07 4.27
C HIS A 364 -13.58 -0.24 3.09
N VAL A 365 -13.18 1.02 3.33
CA VAL A 365 -12.64 1.89 2.27
C VAL A 365 -11.40 1.26 1.64
N TYR A 366 -10.46 0.80 2.46
CA TYR A 366 -9.20 0.24 1.99
C TYR A 366 -9.36 -1.13 1.31
N SER A 367 -10.36 -1.91 1.69
CA SER A 367 -10.63 -3.21 1.07
C SER A 367 -11.31 -3.11 -0.29
N VAL A 368 -12.09 -2.06 -0.48
CA VAL A 368 -12.81 -1.84 -1.74
C VAL A 368 -11.91 -1.15 -2.77
N ASN A 369 -11.01 -0.28 -2.30
CA ASN A 369 -9.99 0.39 -3.13
C ASN A 369 -8.87 -0.57 -3.53
#